data_5d7ce37c8e3ba06af7f956404a44550f
#
_entry.id   5d7ce37c8e3ba06af7f956404a44550f
#
_cell.length_a   1.000
_cell.length_b   1.000
_cell.length_c   1.000
_cell.angle_alpha   90.00
_cell.angle_beta   90.00
_cell.angle_gamma   90.00
#
_symmetry.space_group_name_H-M   'P 1'
#
loop_
_entity.id
_entity.type
_entity.pdbx_description
1 polymer ?
#
loop_
_entity_poly.entity_id
_entity_poly.type
_entity_poly.pdbx_seq_one_letter_code
_entity_poly.pdbx_strand_id
1 'polypeptide(L)'
;MTNLRYRPEIEQPEAGEQETIDGIIRGMTQQSETVEQREHHAVRASHAKSSALVTGMLEIPADLSAELAQGLFATPGTHPVAVRFAQGPGETLGDRVSTHRGMAIKVYDVPGEKLPDHEVDTQDFVLATGTTFPSGTAKGFLRDGTVIGKSSALPEGAKSAVSSAARNFNRLLHAVGTESPMADFFGHPFSHPLADPYFSQAPIRFGDHVAKLGAFPATPAQAALMDWRLDPKEDEDGFRHAATAFFRDNEVVFELRAQLWTDADTQPIEDASVDWPVTDSPYRTVATIRLPAQDAYSAARQRYFDEEMTFRPAHSLLAHRPLGSVMRARLQVYRALAAFRQHENGVTPARQADITEVPA
;
A
#
# COMPACT_ATOMS: atom_id res chain seq x y z
N MET A 1 8.02 -0.77 -27.92
CA MET A 1 9.30 -0.66 -27.18
C MET A 1 9.69 -2.03 -26.65
N THR A 2 11.00 -2.28 -26.43
CA THR A 2 11.48 -3.57 -25.90
C THR A 2 11.52 -3.47 -24.37
N ASN A 3 10.88 -4.42 -23.68
CA ASN A 3 10.95 -4.47 -22.24
C ASN A 3 12.37 -4.78 -21.76
N LEU A 4 12.88 -3.99 -20.82
CA LEU A 4 14.19 -4.22 -20.23
C LEU A 4 14.12 -5.42 -19.26
N ARG A 5 15.26 -6.13 -19.13
CA ARG A 5 15.34 -7.30 -18.25
C ARG A 5 15.94 -6.95 -16.90
N TYR A 6 15.45 -7.64 -15.89
CA TYR A 6 16.05 -7.59 -14.56
C TYR A 6 17.50 -8.12 -14.59
N ARG A 7 18.37 -7.43 -13.91
CA ARG A 7 19.75 -7.84 -13.58
C ARG A 7 20.07 -7.29 -12.19
N PRO A 8 20.84 -8.00 -11.36
CA PRO A 8 21.16 -7.52 -10.01
C PRO A 8 21.83 -6.13 -9.99
N GLU A 9 22.57 -5.79 -11.03
CA GLU A 9 23.36 -4.56 -11.16
C GLU A 9 22.50 -3.30 -11.45
N ILE A 10 21.21 -3.47 -11.70
CA ILE A 10 20.30 -2.31 -11.87
C ILE A 10 20.07 -1.56 -10.57
N GLU A 11 20.22 -2.22 -9.43
CA GLU A 11 20.16 -1.58 -8.12
C GLU A 11 21.52 -0.98 -7.76
N GLN A 12 21.51 0.26 -7.32
CA GLN A 12 22.70 1.01 -6.94
C GLN A 12 22.53 1.59 -5.53
N PRO A 13 22.72 0.77 -4.48
CA PRO A 13 22.62 1.25 -3.10
C PRO A 13 23.58 2.41 -2.83
N GLU A 14 23.07 3.47 -2.19
CA GLU A 14 23.89 4.62 -1.78
C GLU A 14 24.88 4.24 -0.67
N ALA A 15 26.03 4.93 -0.65
CA ALA A 15 26.94 4.81 0.49
C ALA A 15 26.24 5.26 1.78
N GLY A 16 26.32 4.45 2.84
CA GLY A 16 25.65 4.72 4.11
C GLY A 16 24.13 4.44 4.12
N GLU A 17 23.62 3.69 3.13
CA GLU A 17 22.18 3.37 3.08
C GLU A 17 21.70 2.65 4.35
N GLN A 18 22.51 1.74 4.94
CA GLN A 18 22.12 1.07 6.17
C GLN A 18 21.96 2.04 7.35
N GLU A 19 22.85 3.02 7.50
CA GLU A 19 22.73 4.07 8.53
C GLU A 19 21.47 4.92 8.33
N THR A 20 21.13 5.18 7.07
CA THR A 20 19.87 5.86 6.69
C THR A 20 18.66 5.05 7.12
N ILE A 21 18.65 3.74 6.83
CA ILE A 21 17.57 2.82 7.22
C ILE A 21 17.43 2.76 8.74
N ASP A 22 18.53 2.63 9.46
CA ASP A 22 18.53 2.63 10.93
C ASP A 22 18.01 3.96 11.49
N GLY A 23 18.30 5.07 10.83
CA GLY A 23 17.76 6.38 11.16
C GLY A 23 16.24 6.44 10.96
N ILE A 24 15.71 5.89 9.88
CA ILE A 24 14.27 5.78 9.62
C ILE A 24 13.60 4.94 10.70
N ILE A 25 14.16 3.76 11.01
CA ILE A 25 13.61 2.86 12.04
C ILE A 25 13.53 3.61 13.37
N ARG A 26 14.61 4.24 13.82
CA ARG A 26 14.62 5.02 15.09
C ARG A 26 13.55 6.11 15.10
N GLY A 27 13.48 6.91 14.03
CA GLY A 27 12.52 8.02 13.95
C GLY A 27 11.06 7.55 13.95
N MET A 28 10.74 6.51 13.19
CA MET A 28 9.38 5.96 13.14
C MET A 28 9.01 5.20 14.42
N THR A 29 9.95 4.51 15.08
CA THR A 29 9.71 3.89 16.38
C THR A 29 9.39 4.95 17.43
N GLN A 30 10.18 6.03 17.52
CA GLN A 30 9.91 7.14 18.44
C GLN A 30 8.55 7.79 18.20
N GLN A 31 8.14 7.91 16.93
CA GLN A 31 6.79 8.37 16.60
C GLN A 31 5.72 7.40 17.08
N SER A 32 5.92 6.08 16.88
CA SER A 32 4.99 5.04 17.33
C SER A 32 4.87 4.99 18.86
N GLU A 33 5.96 5.17 19.60
CA GLU A 33 5.97 5.32 21.06
C GLU A 33 5.12 6.54 21.51
N THR A 34 5.27 7.66 20.82
CA THR A 34 4.48 8.88 21.11
C THR A 34 2.97 8.65 20.89
N VAL A 35 2.61 7.92 19.83
CA VAL A 35 1.22 7.57 19.53
C VAL A 35 0.68 6.57 20.55
N GLU A 36 1.45 5.52 20.88
CA GLU A 36 1.09 4.52 21.89
C GLU A 36 0.80 5.15 23.24
N GLN A 37 1.67 6.04 23.73
CA GLN A 37 1.47 6.77 24.98
C GLN A 37 0.17 7.59 25.00
N ARG A 38 -0.24 8.12 23.86
CA ARG A 38 -1.47 8.89 23.73
C ARG A 38 -2.72 8.05 23.58
N GLU A 39 -2.65 6.99 22.75
CA GLU A 39 -3.78 6.12 22.45
C GLU A 39 -3.88 4.91 23.42
N HIS A 40 -2.86 4.72 24.29
CA HIS A 40 -2.72 3.58 25.20
C HIS A 40 -2.79 2.23 24.47
N HIS A 41 -2.36 2.26 23.20
CA HIS A 41 -2.33 1.10 22.32
C HIS A 41 -1.38 1.38 21.14
N ALA A 42 -0.49 0.42 20.84
CA ALA A 42 0.42 0.56 19.73
C ALA A 42 -0.29 0.21 18.41
N VAL A 43 -0.43 1.20 17.53
CA VAL A 43 -1.02 1.04 16.20
C VAL A 43 0.05 0.93 15.11
N ARG A 44 -0.33 0.66 13.87
CA ARG A 44 0.61 0.68 12.75
C ARG A 44 1.20 2.08 12.58
N ALA A 45 2.51 2.18 12.39
CA ALA A 45 3.21 3.45 12.17
C ALA A 45 2.84 4.18 10.88
N SER A 46 2.08 3.53 10.01
CA SER A 46 1.44 4.06 8.81
C SER A 46 0.19 3.24 8.54
N HIS A 47 -0.84 3.86 7.99
CA HIS A 47 -2.11 3.18 7.70
C HIS A 47 -2.75 2.54 8.95
N ALA A 48 -2.80 3.25 10.07
CA ALA A 48 -3.30 2.73 11.34
C ALA A 48 -4.80 2.40 11.29
N LYS A 49 -5.63 3.32 10.76
CA LYS A 49 -7.09 3.18 10.73
C LYS A 49 -7.57 2.40 9.51
N SER A 50 -8.13 1.21 9.72
CA SER A 50 -8.70 0.36 8.66
C SER A 50 -10.07 0.86 8.23
N SER A 51 -10.35 0.81 6.91
CA SER A 51 -11.65 1.12 6.31
C SER A 51 -12.43 -0.13 5.90
N ALA A 52 -11.74 -1.18 5.46
CA ALA A 52 -12.33 -2.49 5.17
C ALA A 52 -11.28 -3.59 5.32
N LEU A 53 -11.74 -4.77 5.77
CA LEU A 53 -10.96 -5.96 6.08
C LEU A 53 -11.68 -7.14 5.44
N VAL A 54 -11.23 -7.58 4.27
CA VAL A 54 -12.01 -8.49 3.41
C VAL A 54 -11.18 -9.65 2.88
N THR A 55 -11.87 -10.71 2.47
CA THR A 55 -11.28 -11.86 1.79
C THR A 55 -11.87 -12.05 0.41
N GLY A 56 -11.19 -12.75 -0.46
CA GLY A 56 -11.64 -13.04 -1.81
C GLY A 56 -10.67 -13.92 -2.58
N MET A 57 -10.67 -13.79 -3.89
CA MET A 57 -9.84 -14.58 -4.80
C MET A 57 -9.07 -13.66 -5.76
N LEU A 58 -7.82 -14.02 -6.04
CA LEU A 58 -7.03 -13.48 -7.15
C LEU A 58 -7.07 -14.51 -8.28
N GLU A 59 -7.48 -14.08 -9.46
CA GLU A 59 -7.62 -14.92 -10.67
C GLU A 59 -6.56 -14.51 -11.70
N ILE A 60 -5.70 -15.45 -12.09
CA ILE A 60 -4.66 -15.28 -13.10
C ILE A 60 -5.17 -15.87 -14.43
N PRO A 61 -5.32 -15.07 -15.50
CA PRO A 61 -5.83 -15.55 -16.78
C PRO A 61 -4.83 -16.47 -17.50
N ALA A 62 -5.34 -17.32 -18.39
CA ALA A 62 -4.53 -18.31 -19.12
C ALA A 62 -3.79 -17.72 -20.35
N ASP A 63 -4.14 -16.52 -20.77
CA ASP A 63 -3.69 -15.91 -22.02
C ASP A 63 -2.70 -14.75 -21.81
N LEU A 64 -2.03 -14.71 -20.66
CA LEU A 64 -0.96 -13.73 -20.42
C LEU A 64 0.18 -13.92 -21.42
N SER A 65 0.64 -12.84 -22.01
CA SER A 65 1.84 -12.84 -22.83
C SER A 65 3.09 -13.18 -22.00
N ALA A 66 4.12 -13.72 -22.62
CA ALA A 66 5.30 -14.24 -21.92
C ALA A 66 5.96 -13.22 -20.97
N GLU A 67 5.96 -11.93 -21.34
CA GLU A 67 6.50 -10.86 -20.49
C GLU A 67 5.62 -10.52 -19.27
N LEU A 68 4.35 -10.92 -19.27
CA LEU A 68 3.42 -10.76 -18.15
C LEU A 68 3.25 -12.05 -17.33
N ALA A 69 3.44 -13.22 -17.94
CA ALA A 69 3.40 -14.51 -17.27
C ALA A 69 4.68 -14.75 -16.47
N GLN A 70 4.88 -13.99 -15.37
CA GLN A 70 6.12 -13.96 -14.59
C GLN A 70 5.85 -14.19 -13.09
N GLY A 71 6.74 -14.90 -12.40
CA GLY A 71 6.64 -15.16 -10.97
C GLY A 71 5.31 -15.79 -10.57
N LEU A 72 4.54 -15.18 -9.66
CA LEU A 72 3.19 -15.60 -9.28
C LEU A 72 2.26 -15.74 -10.51
N PHE A 73 2.40 -14.85 -11.48
CA PHE A 73 1.54 -14.78 -12.65
C PHE A 73 1.96 -15.74 -13.78
N ALA A 74 2.99 -16.56 -13.58
CA ALA A 74 3.47 -17.50 -14.59
C ALA A 74 2.51 -18.68 -14.85
N THR A 75 1.69 -19.01 -13.87
CA THR A 75 0.75 -20.13 -13.95
C THR A 75 -0.67 -19.61 -13.79
N PRO A 76 -1.56 -19.88 -14.75
CA PRO A 76 -2.99 -19.57 -14.61
C PRO A 76 -3.60 -20.30 -13.42
N GLY A 77 -4.52 -19.64 -12.72
CA GLY A 77 -5.19 -20.24 -11.57
C GLY A 77 -5.85 -19.20 -10.67
N THR A 78 -6.30 -19.69 -9.52
CA THR A 78 -6.94 -18.86 -8.49
C THR A 78 -6.22 -19.04 -7.17
N HIS A 79 -6.06 -17.93 -6.44
CA HIS A 79 -5.41 -17.88 -5.14
C HIS A 79 -6.31 -17.16 -4.15
N PRO A 80 -6.51 -17.67 -2.92
CA PRO A 80 -7.21 -16.92 -1.87
C PRO A 80 -6.45 -15.62 -1.54
N VAL A 81 -7.18 -14.56 -1.22
CA VAL A 81 -6.58 -13.29 -0.80
C VAL A 81 -7.23 -12.72 0.45
N ALA A 82 -6.41 -12.07 1.28
CA ALA A 82 -6.88 -11.15 2.31
C ALA A 82 -6.47 -9.72 1.90
N VAL A 83 -7.42 -8.79 1.96
CA VAL A 83 -7.21 -7.40 1.54
C VAL A 83 -7.58 -6.45 2.67
N ARG A 84 -6.70 -5.50 2.94
CA ARG A 84 -6.88 -4.44 3.94
C ARG A 84 -6.86 -3.08 3.28
N PHE A 85 -7.93 -2.32 3.42
CA PHE A 85 -7.99 -0.89 3.06
C PHE A 85 -7.81 -0.04 4.31
N ALA A 86 -7.02 1.03 4.23
CA ALA A 86 -6.74 1.87 5.38
C ALA A 86 -6.39 3.32 5.01
N GLN A 87 -6.58 4.24 5.98
CA GLN A 87 -6.14 5.63 5.91
C GLN A 87 -4.62 5.74 6.11
N GLY A 88 -3.99 6.79 5.55
CA GLY A 88 -2.53 6.95 5.54
C GLY A 88 -1.85 7.18 6.90
N PRO A 89 -2.41 7.95 7.85
CA PRO A 89 -1.73 8.27 9.10
C PRO A 89 -1.36 7.05 9.94
N GLY A 90 -0.23 7.17 10.68
CA GLY A 90 0.22 6.20 11.69
C GLY A 90 -0.40 6.43 13.07
N GLU A 91 -1.65 6.88 13.11
CA GLU A 91 -2.45 7.19 14.29
C GLU A 91 -3.95 7.10 13.93
N THR A 92 -4.80 6.88 14.93
CA THR A 92 -6.25 6.78 14.72
C THR A 92 -6.87 8.18 14.73
N LEU A 93 -7.17 8.73 13.54
CA LEU A 93 -7.75 10.06 13.35
C LEU A 93 -9.16 9.98 12.80
N GLY A 94 -9.98 11.01 13.10
CA GLY A 94 -11.25 11.21 12.43
C GLY A 94 -11.08 11.47 10.93
N ASP A 95 -12.03 11.04 10.11
CA ASP A 95 -11.95 11.09 8.64
C ASP A 95 -11.93 12.51 8.05
N ARG A 96 -12.11 13.55 8.90
CA ARG A 96 -11.81 14.96 8.55
C ARG A 96 -10.34 15.18 8.15
N VAL A 97 -9.43 14.33 8.62
CA VAL A 97 -8.04 14.27 8.19
C VAL A 97 -7.94 13.23 7.06
N SER A 98 -8.28 13.65 5.84
CA SER A 98 -8.18 12.78 4.66
C SER A 98 -6.79 12.92 4.03
N THR A 99 -6.05 11.82 4.02
CA THR A 99 -4.71 11.70 3.47
C THR A 99 -4.67 10.58 2.44
N HIS A 100 -3.53 10.34 1.81
CA HIS A 100 -3.33 9.16 0.97
C HIS A 100 -3.86 7.89 1.66
N ARG A 101 -4.23 6.87 0.87
CA ARG A 101 -4.80 5.62 1.36
C ARG A 101 -3.94 4.44 0.98
N GLY A 102 -4.09 3.35 1.71
CA GLY A 102 -3.41 2.09 1.44
C GLY A 102 -4.36 0.95 1.13
N MET A 103 -3.92 0.08 0.23
CA MET A 103 -4.48 -1.23 -0.04
C MET A 103 -3.36 -2.26 0.11
N ALA A 104 -3.48 -3.13 1.11
CA ALA A 104 -2.53 -4.22 1.31
C ALA A 104 -3.21 -5.54 0.95
N ILE A 105 -2.56 -6.34 0.12
CA ILE A 105 -3.05 -7.61 -0.41
C ILE A 105 -2.09 -8.70 0.04
N LYS A 106 -2.60 -9.74 0.69
CA LYS A 106 -1.88 -10.99 0.92
C LYS A 106 -2.50 -12.08 0.06
N VAL A 107 -1.71 -12.67 -0.81
CA VAL A 107 -2.08 -13.79 -1.67
C VAL A 107 -1.57 -15.07 -1.01
N TYR A 108 -2.44 -16.06 -0.84
CA TYR A 108 -2.13 -17.36 -0.25
C TYR A 108 -1.89 -18.42 -1.33
N ASP A 109 -1.37 -19.55 -0.93
CA ASP A 109 -1.05 -20.69 -1.80
C ASP A 109 -0.10 -20.32 -2.94
N VAL A 110 0.93 -19.57 -2.63
CA VAL A 110 1.95 -19.08 -3.57
C VAL A 110 3.26 -19.82 -3.31
N PRO A 111 3.46 -21.02 -3.89
CA PRO A 111 4.70 -21.76 -3.76
C PRO A 111 5.85 -21.08 -4.53
N GLY A 112 7.09 -21.38 -4.15
CA GLY A 112 8.28 -20.91 -4.84
C GLY A 112 9.32 -20.31 -3.90
N GLU A 113 10.46 -19.92 -4.45
CA GLU A 113 11.57 -19.33 -3.70
C GLU A 113 11.18 -17.96 -3.13
N LYS A 114 11.36 -17.79 -1.83
CA LYS A 114 10.99 -16.58 -1.08
C LYS A 114 12.20 -15.70 -0.77
N LEU A 115 11.92 -14.46 -0.41
CA LEU A 115 12.93 -13.62 0.23
C LEU A 115 13.34 -14.18 1.60
N PRO A 116 14.54 -13.85 2.09
CA PRO A 116 14.97 -14.21 3.45
C PRO A 116 13.93 -13.80 4.51
N ASP A 117 13.81 -14.60 5.57
CA ASP A 117 12.86 -14.39 6.68
C ASP A 117 11.36 -14.53 6.28
N HIS A 118 11.07 -15.16 5.14
CA HIS A 118 9.71 -15.47 4.72
C HIS A 118 9.57 -16.96 4.35
N GLU A 119 8.95 -17.75 5.24
CA GLU A 119 8.88 -19.20 5.12
C GLU A 119 7.51 -19.76 4.73
N VAL A 120 6.48 -18.88 4.64
CA VAL A 120 5.11 -19.28 4.30
C VAL A 120 4.80 -19.06 2.82
N ASP A 121 3.90 -19.86 2.26
CA ASP A 121 3.51 -19.77 0.86
C ASP A 121 2.54 -18.62 0.60
N THR A 122 3.01 -17.39 0.85
CA THR A 122 2.25 -16.18 0.57
C THR A 122 3.07 -15.16 -0.22
N GLN A 123 2.37 -14.19 -0.84
CA GLN A 123 2.91 -13.01 -1.51
C GLN A 123 2.15 -11.77 -1.06
N ASP A 124 2.83 -10.78 -0.54
CA ASP A 124 2.20 -9.51 -0.19
C ASP A 124 2.45 -8.44 -1.26
N PHE A 125 1.40 -7.68 -1.59
CA PHE A 125 1.50 -6.44 -2.35
C PHE A 125 0.98 -5.29 -1.48
N VAL A 126 1.82 -4.28 -1.23
CA VAL A 126 1.49 -3.12 -0.39
C VAL A 126 1.42 -1.89 -1.29
N LEU A 127 0.21 -1.47 -1.56
CA LEU A 127 -0.13 -0.41 -2.50
C LEU A 127 -0.66 0.83 -1.77
N ALA A 128 -0.56 2.00 -2.40
CA ALA A 128 -1.16 3.25 -1.91
C ALA A 128 -1.73 4.07 -3.08
N THR A 129 -2.58 5.06 -2.77
CA THR A 129 -3.01 6.04 -3.77
C THR A 129 -1.83 6.88 -4.26
N GLY A 130 -1.87 7.28 -5.53
CA GLY A 130 -0.76 7.96 -6.21
C GLY A 130 0.30 7.03 -6.80
N THR A 131 0.78 7.36 -8.00
CA THR A 131 1.71 6.54 -8.80
C THR A 131 3.15 6.59 -8.30
N THR A 132 3.48 7.58 -7.47
CA THR A 132 4.83 7.83 -6.96
C THR A 132 4.87 7.91 -5.45
N PHE A 133 6.05 7.64 -4.87
CA PHE A 133 6.30 7.86 -3.45
C PHE A 133 6.73 9.33 -3.24
N PRO A 134 6.28 10.01 -2.17
CA PRO A 134 6.58 11.43 -1.96
C PRO A 134 8.08 11.77 -1.89
N SER A 135 8.91 10.83 -1.44
CA SER A 135 10.37 10.97 -1.34
C SER A 135 11.03 9.99 -2.31
N GLY A 136 11.93 10.46 -3.18
CA GLY A 136 12.54 9.62 -4.21
C GLY A 136 13.40 8.49 -3.66
N THR A 137 14.12 8.72 -2.54
CA THR A 137 15.06 7.78 -1.93
C THR A 137 14.81 7.61 -0.43
N ALA A 138 15.41 6.57 0.18
CA ALA A 138 15.39 6.37 1.63
C ALA A 138 15.99 7.58 2.37
N LYS A 139 17.07 8.17 1.84
CA LYS A 139 17.69 9.37 2.42
C LYS A 139 16.77 10.59 2.36
N GLY A 140 16.05 10.77 1.23
CA GLY A 140 15.00 11.77 1.11
C GLY A 140 13.91 11.56 2.15
N PHE A 141 13.42 10.33 2.29
CA PHE A 141 12.40 9.98 3.29
C PHE A 141 12.86 10.21 4.73
N LEU A 142 14.11 9.89 5.09
CA LEU A 142 14.65 10.18 6.43
C LEU A 142 14.62 11.69 6.72
N ARG A 143 15.04 12.51 5.74
CA ARG A 143 15.01 13.97 5.85
C ARG A 143 13.58 14.49 6.02
N ASP A 144 12.66 14.02 5.19
CA ASP A 144 11.26 14.47 5.18
C ASP A 144 10.48 13.90 6.38
N GLY A 145 10.85 12.70 6.85
CA GLY A 145 10.28 12.02 8.01
C GLY A 145 10.46 12.81 9.32
N THR A 146 11.50 13.65 9.43
CA THR A 146 11.64 14.57 10.58
C THR A 146 10.53 15.61 10.61
N VAL A 147 9.99 16.00 9.46
CA VAL A 147 8.85 16.93 9.36
C VAL A 147 7.55 16.20 9.66
N ILE A 148 7.38 15.00 9.10
CA ILE A 148 6.19 14.14 9.33
C ILE A 148 6.09 13.75 10.81
N GLY A 149 7.21 13.36 11.45
CA GLY A 149 7.24 13.02 12.88
C GLY A 149 6.82 14.18 13.78
N LYS A 150 7.22 15.41 13.45
CA LYS A 150 6.75 16.60 14.18
C LYS A 150 5.26 16.86 14.00
N SER A 151 4.66 16.47 12.89
CA SER A 151 3.21 16.63 12.65
C SER A 151 2.36 15.71 13.55
N SER A 152 2.89 14.57 13.99
CA SER A 152 2.17 13.66 14.91
C SER A 152 1.90 14.30 16.27
N ALA A 153 2.73 15.23 16.70
CA ALA A 153 2.54 15.96 17.95
C ALA A 153 1.47 17.08 17.87
N LEU A 154 1.00 17.42 16.67
CA LEU A 154 -0.02 18.44 16.49
C LEU A 154 -1.41 17.94 16.94
N PRO A 155 -2.25 18.83 17.52
CA PRO A 155 -3.66 18.50 17.75
C PRO A 155 -4.39 18.14 16.45
N GLU A 156 -5.39 17.26 16.53
CA GLU A 156 -6.15 16.80 15.36
C GLU A 156 -6.76 17.94 14.53
N GLY A 157 -7.25 18.98 15.18
CA GLY A 157 -7.75 20.17 14.48
C GLY A 157 -6.71 20.86 13.60
N ALA A 158 -5.44 20.92 14.03
CA ALA A 158 -4.35 21.46 13.22
C ALA A 158 -4.02 20.52 12.05
N LYS A 159 -4.03 19.20 12.27
CA LYS A 159 -3.86 18.19 11.20
C LYS A 159 -4.97 18.30 10.16
N SER A 160 -6.21 18.48 10.57
CA SER A 160 -7.35 18.72 9.70
C SER A 160 -7.20 19.99 8.86
N ALA A 161 -6.68 21.09 9.44
CA ALA A 161 -6.40 22.32 8.73
C ALA A 161 -5.30 22.11 7.67
N VAL A 162 -4.20 21.41 8.00
CA VAL A 162 -3.12 21.07 7.06
C VAL A 162 -3.66 20.20 5.93
N SER A 163 -4.42 19.15 6.24
CA SER A 163 -5.06 18.27 5.26
C SER A 163 -5.98 19.06 4.31
N SER A 164 -6.77 19.98 4.83
CA SER A 164 -7.66 20.82 4.02
C SER A 164 -6.89 21.78 3.11
N ALA A 165 -5.80 22.39 3.63
CA ALA A 165 -4.95 23.28 2.83
C ALA A 165 -4.26 22.51 1.68
N ALA A 166 -3.70 21.33 1.98
CA ALA A 166 -3.04 20.47 1.00
C ALA A 166 -4.01 20.01 -0.10
N ARG A 167 -5.23 19.58 0.28
CA ARG A 167 -6.28 19.18 -0.66
C ARG A 167 -6.74 20.34 -1.55
N ASN A 168 -6.92 21.54 -0.99
CA ASN A 168 -7.28 22.71 -1.76
C ASN A 168 -6.18 23.13 -2.73
N PHE A 169 -4.92 23.04 -2.31
CA PHE A 169 -3.77 23.29 -3.17
C PHE A 169 -3.71 22.29 -4.33
N ASN A 170 -3.86 20.99 -4.05
CA ASN A 170 -3.82 19.97 -5.09
C ASN A 170 -4.99 20.13 -6.10
N ARG A 171 -6.19 20.51 -5.62
CA ARG A 171 -7.32 20.82 -6.49
C ARG A 171 -7.02 21.99 -7.45
N LEU A 172 -6.28 23.01 -7.02
CA LEU A 172 -5.84 24.09 -7.90
C LEU A 172 -4.82 23.60 -8.94
N LEU A 173 -3.90 22.71 -8.54
CA LEU A 173 -2.96 22.11 -9.47
C LEU A 173 -3.67 21.25 -10.54
N HIS A 174 -4.66 20.46 -10.16
CA HIS A 174 -5.47 19.67 -11.11
C HIS A 174 -6.19 20.55 -12.13
N ALA A 175 -6.62 21.75 -11.76
CA ALA A 175 -7.26 22.70 -12.69
C ALA A 175 -6.30 23.18 -13.80
N VAL A 176 -4.98 23.06 -13.61
CA VAL A 176 -3.95 23.38 -14.61
C VAL A 176 -3.26 22.12 -15.17
N GLY A 177 -3.84 20.94 -14.94
CA GLY A 177 -3.39 19.67 -15.50
C GLY A 177 -2.15 19.07 -14.83
N THR A 178 -1.87 19.45 -13.58
CA THR A 178 -0.77 18.89 -12.80
C THR A 178 -1.24 18.50 -11.39
N GLU A 179 -0.40 17.77 -10.66
CA GLU A 179 -0.66 17.40 -9.26
C GLU A 179 0.63 17.41 -8.44
N SER A 180 0.50 17.43 -7.12
CA SER A 180 1.62 17.30 -6.19
C SER A 180 1.43 16.04 -5.35
N PRO A 181 2.28 15.01 -5.50
CA PRO A 181 2.23 13.80 -4.67
C PRO A 181 2.33 14.11 -3.17
N MET A 182 3.12 15.12 -2.80
CA MET A 182 3.23 15.57 -1.40
C MET A 182 1.93 16.23 -0.91
N ALA A 183 1.24 16.99 -1.75
CA ALA A 183 -0.06 17.57 -1.39
C ALA A 183 -1.14 16.49 -1.28
N ASP A 184 -1.14 15.46 -2.15
CA ASP A 184 -2.06 14.33 -2.05
C ASP A 184 -1.76 13.48 -0.79
N PHE A 185 -0.49 13.30 -0.47
CA PHE A 185 -0.07 12.60 0.75
C PHE A 185 -0.72 13.18 2.02
N PHE A 186 -0.80 14.50 2.13
CA PHE A 186 -1.40 15.18 3.29
C PHE A 186 -2.88 15.53 3.12
N GLY A 187 -3.42 15.53 1.91
CA GLY A 187 -4.75 16.07 1.60
C GLY A 187 -5.47 15.36 0.44
N HIS A 188 -5.62 14.05 0.54
CA HIS A 188 -6.36 13.26 -0.46
C HIS A 188 -7.85 13.68 -0.51
N PRO A 189 -8.51 13.61 -1.68
CA PRO A 189 -9.95 13.88 -1.80
C PRO A 189 -10.80 13.02 -0.87
N PHE A 190 -11.98 13.50 -0.51
CA PHE A 190 -12.98 12.73 0.24
C PHE A 190 -13.72 11.71 -0.65
N SER A 191 -13.00 11.06 -1.58
CA SER A 191 -13.50 10.03 -2.48
C SER A 191 -13.83 8.73 -1.74
N HIS A 192 -14.59 7.85 -2.38
CA HIS A 192 -14.88 6.51 -1.82
C HIS A 192 -13.64 5.61 -1.93
N PRO A 193 -13.19 4.93 -0.84
CA PRO A 193 -11.97 4.11 -0.87
C PRO A 193 -11.98 3.00 -1.93
N LEU A 194 -13.14 2.47 -2.28
CA LEU A 194 -13.28 1.41 -3.29
C LEU A 194 -13.32 1.91 -4.73
N ALA A 195 -13.32 3.24 -4.95
CA ALA A 195 -13.24 3.87 -6.26
C ALA A 195 -11.84 4.40 -6.60
N ASP A 196 -10.92 4.44 -5.63
CA ASP A 196 -9.55 4.89 -5.86
C ASP A 196 -8.70 3.76 -6.50
N PRO A 197 -7.80 4.07 -7.43
CA PRO A 197 -6.74 3.17 -7.84
C PRO A 197 -5.59 3.19 -6.80
N TYR A 198 -4.88 2.07 -6.67
CA TYR A 198 -3.78 1.90 -5.72
C TYR A 198 -2.53 1.40 -6.45
N PHE A 199 -1.34 1.91 -6.10
CA PHE A 199 -0.09 1.66 -6.80
C PHE A 199 1.02 1.21 -5.85
N SER A 200 1.97 0.41 -6.35
CA SER A 200 3.17 0.02 -5.61
C SER A 200 4.12 1.19 -5.34
N GLN A 201 3.97 2.26 -6.11
CA GLN A 201 4.77 3.50 -6.09
C GLN A 201 6.25 3.31 -6.43
N ALA A 202 6.83 2.19 -6.06
CA ALA A 202 8.20 1.79 -6.36
C ALA A 202 8.22 0.46 -7.11
N PRO A 203 9.28 0.16 -7.87
CA PRO A 203 9.35 -1.04 -8.69
C PRO A 203 9.60 -2.31 -7.87
N ILE A 204 9.23 -3.42 -8.48
CA ILE A 204 9.58 -4.77 -8.05
C ILE A 204 10.25 -5.53 -9.21
N ARG A 205 11.06 -6.52 -8.90
CA ARG A 205 11.39 -7.56 -9.87
C ARG A 205 10.09 -8.22 -10.32
N PHE A 206 9.96 -8.48 -11.60
CA PHE A 206 8.80 -9.13 -12.18
C PHE A 206 9.26 -10.31 -13.04
N GLY A 207 9.70 -11.36 -12.38
CA GLY A 207 10.38 -12.49 -13.00
C GLY A 207 11.69 -12.09 -13.67
N ASP A 208 11.73 -12.17 -15.00
CA ASP A 208 12.86 -11.72 -15.83
C ASP A 208 12.83 -10.23 -16.13
N HIS A 209 11.78 -9.51 -15.72
CA HIS A 209 11.56 -8.09 -15.98
C HIS A 209 11.53 -7.29 -14.67
N VAL A 210 11.20 -6.02 -14.78
CA VAL A 210 10.90 -5.10 -13.68
C VAL A 210 9.56 -4.44 -13.97
N ALA A 211 8.74 -4.23 -12.94
CA ALA A 211 7.47 -3.55 -13.09
C ALA A 211 7.10 -2.72 -11.86
N LYS A 212 6.25 -1.70 -12.05
CA LYS A 212 5.37 -1.18 -11.01
C LYS A 212 4.02 -1.87 -11.12
N LEU A 213 3.30 -2.03 -10.01
CA LEU A 213 1.96 -2.60 -9.97
C LEU A 213 0.92 -1.54 -9.66
N GLY A 214 -0.29 -1.72 -10.20
CA GLY A 214 -1.45 -0.92 -9.85
C GLY A 214 -2.70 -1.78 -9.77
N ALA A 215 -3.57 -1.52 -8.79
CA ALA A 215 -4.90 -2.11 -8.65
C ALA A 215 -5.96 -1.08 -9.04
N PHE A 216 -6.76 -1.41 -10.04
CA PHE A 216 -7.74 -0.49 -10.64
C PHE A 216 -9.15 -1.00 -10.41
N PRO A 217 -10.09 -0.16 -9.88
CA PRO A 217 -11.50 -0.52 -9.76
C PRO A 217 -12.08 -0.94 -11.11
N ALA A 218 -12.86 -2.03 -11.17
CA ALA A 218 -13.24 -2.66 -12.43
C ALA A 218 -14.74 -2.94 -12.60
N THR A 219 -15.60 -2.59 -11.63
CA THR A 219 -17.04 -2.81 -11.78
C THR A 219 -17.80 -1.52 -12.09
N PRO A 220 -18.94 -1.58 -12.80
CA PRO A 220 -19.82 -0.41 -12.97
C PRO A 220 -20.31 0.16 -11.64
N ALA A 221 -20.53 -0.68 -10.61
CA ALA A 221 -20.93 -0.24 -9.28
C ALA A 221 -19.83 0.59 -8.60
N GLN A 222 -18.55 0.22 -8.75
CA GLN A 222 -17.44 1.03 -8.28
C GLN A 222 -17.29 2.34 -9.08
N ALA A 223 -17.50 2.30 -10.40
CA ALA A 223 -17.49 3.50 -11.22
C ALA A 223 -18.53 4.54 -10.77
N ALA A 224 -19.71 4.08 -10.33
CA ALA A 224 -20.74 4.96 -9.78
C ALA A 224 -20.33 5.64 -8.46
N LEU A 225 -19.29 5.14 -7.76
CA LEU A 225 -18.74 5.76 -6.55
C LEU A 225 -17.76 6.90 -6.84
N MET A 226 -17.38 7.15 -8.08
CA MET A 226 -16.40 8.20 -8.41
C MET A 226 -16.88 9.59 -8.03
N ASP A 227 -18.21 9.82 -8.06
CA ASP A 227 -18.83 11.08 -7.66
C ASP A 227 -19.24 11.13 -6.18
N TRP A 228 -19.09 10.00 -5.46
CA TRP A 228 -19.36 9.96 -4.03
C TRP A 228 -18.35 10.82 -3.25
N ARG A 229 -18.83 11.52 -2.25
CA ARG A 229 -18.00 12.34 -1.36
C ARG A 229 -18.47 12.20 0.09
N LEU A 230 -17.52 11.99 0.98
CA LEU A 230 -17.77 12.02 2.42
C LEU A 230 -18.01 13.45 2.88
N ASP A 231 -19.03 13.67 3.73
CA ASP A 231 -19.07 14.82 4.62
C ASP A 231 -18.38 14.46 5.96
N PRO A 232 -17.15 14.91 6.20
CA PRO A 232 -16.37 14.49 7.37
C PRO A 232 -16.83 15.16 8.67
N LYS A 233 -17.84 16.02 8.64
CA LYS A 233 -18.40 16.65 9.84
C LYS A 233 -19.45 15.78 10.50
N GLU A 234 -20.08 14.89 9.73
CA GLU A 234 -21.19 14.05 10.18
C GLU A 234 -20.70 12.71 10.74
N ASP A 235 -19.53 12.21 10.26
CA ASP A 235 -19.06 10.87 10.61
C ASP A 235 -17.53 10.80 10.67
N GLU A 236 -17.01 10.50 11.85
CA GLU A 236 -15.56 10.34 12.06
C GLU A 236 -14.99 9.03 11.47
N ASP A 237 -15.86 8.04 11.20
CA ASP A 237 -15.56 6.74 10.60
C ASP A 237 -16.21 6.55 9.22
N GLY A 238 -16.56 7.64 8.55
CA GLY A 238 -17.38 7.65 7.36
C GLY A 238 -16.82 6.83 6.21
N PHE A 239 -15.50 6.76 6.01
CA PHE A 239 -14.89 5.89 4.99
C PHE A 239 -15.10 4.41 5.31
N ARG A 240 -15.02 4.03 6.59
CA ARG A 240 -15.30 2.65 7.02
C ARG A 240 -16.75 2.31 6.83
N HIS A 241 -17.65 3.19 7.26
CA HIS A 241 -19.09 2.99 7.13
C HIS A 241 -19.51 2.89 5.66
N ALA A 242 -18.98 3.76 4.78
CA ALA A 242 -19.24 3.70 3.36
C ALA A 242 -18.74 2.40 2.72
N ALA A 243 -17.50 2.01 3.01
CA ALA A 243 -16.93 0.77 2.48
C ALA A 243 -17.71 -0.46 2.96
N THR A 244 -18.03 -0.53 4.27
CA THR A 244 -18.80 -1.65 4.85
C THR A 244 -20.21 -1.71 4.26
N ALA A 245 -20.89 -0.57 4.11
CA ALA A 245 -22.22 -0.52 3.49
C ALA A 245 -22.19 -1.03 2.05
N PHE A 246 -21.16 -0.67 1.28
CA PHE A 246 -21.04 -1.12 -0.10
C PHE A 246 -20.79 -2.63 -0.20
N PHE A 247 -19.90 -3.19 0.62
CA PHE A 247 -19.59 -4.62 0.62
C PHE A 247 -20.75 -5.52 1.03
N ARG A 248 -21.76 -5.02 1.72
CA ARG A 248 -22.93 -5.84 2.11
C ARG A 248 -23.67 -6.41 0.91
N ASP A 249 -23.79 -5.61 -0.15
CA ASP A 249 -24.67 -5.91 -1.28
C ASP A 249 -23.93 -6.04 -2.60
N ASN A 250 -22.63 -5.70 -2.65
CA ASN A 250 -21.88 -5.62 -3.89
C ASN A 250 -20.56 -6.41 -3.85
N GLU A 251 -20.27 -7.08 -4.95
CA GLU A 251 -18.92 -7.53 -5.25
C GLU A 251 -18.03 -6.31 -5.60
N VAL A 252 -16.80 -6.33 -5.11
CA VAL A 252 -15.75 -5.36 -5.45
C VAL A 252 -14.68 -6.07 -6.27
N VAL A 253 -14.32 -5.51 -7.42
CA VAL A 253 -13.32 -6.11 -8.30
C VAL A 253 -12.22 -5.10 -8.60
N PHE A 254 -10.97 -5.53 -8.47
CA PHE A 254 -9.82 -4.76 -8.94
C PHE A 254 -9.06 -5.54 -9.99
N GLU A 255 -8.74 -4.89 -11.10
CA GLU A 255 -7.72 -5.40 -12.01
C GLU A 255 -6.34 -5.07 -11.45
N LEU A 256 -5.55 -6.10 -11.16
CA LEU A 256 -4.13 -5.93 -10.86
C LEU A 256 -3.37 -5.84 -12.18
N ARG A 257 -2.68 -4.72 -12.39
CA ARG A 257 -1.98 -4.42 -13.64
C ARG A 257 -0.51 -4.18 -13.39
N ALA A 258 0.34 -4.58 -14.33
CA ALA A 258 1.78 -4.34 -14.35
C ALA A 258 2.13 -3.27 -15.38
N GLN A 259 2.96 -2.31 -14.99
CA GLN A 259 3.64 -1.34 -15.85
C GLN A 259 5.09 -1.77 -15.97
N LEU A 260 5.49 -2.29 -17.14
CA LEU A 260 6.82 -2.86 -17.34
C LEU A 260 7.88 -1.79 -17.54
N TRP A 261 9.09 -2.08 -17.11
CA TRP A 261 10.26 -1.24 -17.31
C TRP A 261 10.75 -1.31 -18.76
N THR A 262 10.77 -0.20 -19.46
CA THR A 262 11.13 -0.10 -20.89
C THR A 262 12.30 0.85 -21.17
N ASP A 263 12.59 1.76 -20.24
CA ASP A 263 13.61 2.78 -20.41
C ASP A 263 14.23 3.17 -19.05
N ALA A 264 15.55 3.11 -18.92
CA ALA A 264 16.21 3.37 -17.65
C ALA A 264 16.31 4.88 -17.31
N ASP A 265 16.28 5.76 -18.30
CA ASP A 265 16.41 7.20 -18.10
C ASP A 265 15.09 7.82 -17.63
N THR A 266 13.97 7.38 -18.21
CA THR A 266 12.63 7.89 -17.88
C THR A 266 11.94 7.09 -16.77
N GLN A 267 12.45 5.89 -16.45
CA GLN A 267 11.90 4.97 -15.45
C GLN A 267 12.99 4.54 -14.45
N PRO A 268 13.56 5.45 -13.66
CA PRO A 268 14.63 5.13 -12.71
C PRO A 268 14.15 4.14 -11.64
N ILE A 269 15.03 3.20 -11.26
CA ILE A 269 14.75 2.20 -10.22
C ILE A 269 14.95 2.78 -8.83
N GLU A 270 15.98 3.64 -8.67
CA GLU A 270 16.36 4.18 -7.35
C GLU A 270 15.55 5.42 -6.92
N ASP A 271 14.86 6.08 -7.84
CA ASP A 271 14.03 7.25 -7.55
C ASP A 271 12.54 6.94 -7.66
N ALA A 272 11.91 6.70 -6.51
CA ALA A 272 10.48 6.39 -6.43
C ALA A 272 9.56 7.61 -6.64
N SER A 273 10.10 8.84 -6.68
CA SER A 273 9.33 10.06 -6.93
C SER A 273 9.07 10.33 -8.42
N VAL A 274 9.71 9.57 -9.31
CA VAL A 274 9.52 9.71 -10.75
C VAL A 274 8.32 8.86 -11.20
N ASP A 275 7.37 9.53 -11.85
CA ASP A 275 6.26 8.83 -12.50
C ASP A 275 6.74 8.21 -13.82
N TRP A 276 6.40 6.93 -14.01
CA TRP A 276 6.76 6.24 -15.24
C TRP A 276 5.75 6.58 -16.34
N PRO A 277 6.21 7.05 -17.53
CA PRO A 277 5.30 7.49 -18.58
C PRO A 277 4.37 6.37 -19.06
N VAL A 278 3.07 6.54 -18.87
CA VAL A 278 2.05 5.55 -19.29
C VAL A 278 1.98 5.42 -20.82
N THR A 279 2.33 6.46 -21.55
CA THR A 279 2.42 6.44 -23.01
C THR A 279 3.49 5.47 -23.52
N ASP A 280 4.57 5.30 -22.78
CA ASP A 280 5.72 4.48 -23.15
C ASP A 280 5.62 3.07 -22.58
N SER A 281 5.01 2.94 -21.41
CA SER A 281 4.73 1.69 -20.73
C SER A 281 3.34 1.71 -20.08
N PRO A 282 2.29 1.26 -20.78
CA PRO A 282 0.95 1.22 -20.23
C PRO A 282 0.79 0.13 -19.17
N TYR A 283 -0.10 0.35 -18.21
CA TYR A 283 -0.55 -0.68 -17.27
C TYR A 283 -1.32 -1.77 -17.99
N ARG A 284 -0.89 -3.04 -17.84
CA ARG A 284 -1.47 -4.23 -18.47
C ARG A 284 -1.93 -5.21 -17.41
N THR A 285 -3.17 -5.73 -17.54
CA THR A 285 -3.78 -6.64 -16.56
C THR A 285 -2.99 -7.95 -16.47
N VAL A 286 -2.65 -8.37 -15.24
CA VAL A 286 -1.96 -9.61 -14.90
C VAL A 286 -2.82 -10.53 -14.04
N ALA A 287 -3.79 -9.97 -13.31
CA ALA A 287 -4.76 -10.74 -12.54
C ALA A 287 -5.99 -9.88 -12.23
N THR A 288 -7.05 -10.54 -11.78
CA THR A 288 -8.27 -9.91 -11.26
C THR A 288 -8.46 -10.32 -9.82
N ILE A 289 -8.67 -9.35 -8.92
CA ILE A 289 -8.99 -9.57 -7.52
C ILE A 289 -10.50 -9.41 -7.36
N ARG A 290 -11.19 -10.50 -6.95
CA ARG A 290 -12.63 -10.50 -6.69
C ARG A 290 -12.89 -10.61 -5.19
N LEU A 291 -13.56 -9.64 -4.65
CA LEU A 291 -13.94 -9.54 -3.25
C LEU A 291 -15.48 -9.63 -3.19
N PRO A 292 -16.06 -10.77 -2.84
CA PRO A 292 -17.51 -10.97 -2.83
C PRO A 292 -18.19 -10.09 -1.79
N ALA A 293 -19.51 -9.93 -1.89
CA ALA A 293 -20.31 -9.29 -0.86
C ALA A 293 -20.12 -10.01 0.48
N GLN A 294 -19.78 -9.25 1.51
CA GLN A 294 -19.42 -9.77 2.83
C GLN A 294 -19.51 -8.69 3.92
N ASP A 295 -19.48 -9.10 5.19
CA ASP A 295 -19.19 -8.16 6.27
C ASP A 295 -17.71 -7.73 6.19
N ALA A 296 -17.47 -6.47 5.84
CA ALA A 296 -16.13 -5.96 5.63
C ALA A 296 -15.44 -5.45 6.88
N TYR A 297 -16.10 -5.50 8.05
CA TYR A 297 -15.51 -5.00 9.30
C TYR A 297 -16.22 -5.58 10.53
N SER A 298 -15.52 -6.42 11.25
CA SER A 298 -15.96 -6.93 12.55
C SER A 298 -14.84 -6.76 13.59
N ALA A 299 -15.16 -6.82 14.87
CA ALA A 299 -14.17 -6.75 15.95
C ALA A 299 -13.13 -7.88 15.86
N ALA A 300 -13.54 -9.08 15.43
CA ALA A 300 -12.64 -10.20 15.22
C ALA A 300 -11.71 -9.97 14.04
N ARG A 301 -12.23 -9.47 12.90
CA ARG A 301 -11.40 -9.08 11.74
C ARG A 301 -10.45 -7.95 12.10
N GLN A 302 -10.92 -6.91 12.78
CA GLN A 302 -10.06 -5.81 13.21
C GLN A 302 -8.88 -6.33 14.03
N ARG A 303 -9.14 -7.14 15.06
CA ARG A 303 -8.07 -7.73 15.86
C ARG A 303 -7.08 -8.52 15.01
N TYR A 304 -7.57 -9.43 14.18
CA TYR A 304 -6.69 -10.26 13.35
C TYR A 304 -5.87 -9.42 12.35
N PHE A 305 -6.50 -8.56 11.54
CA PHE A 305 -5.84 -7.78 10.51
C PHE A 305 -4.94 -6.68 11.08
N ASP A 306 -5.36 -5.99 12.13
CA ASP A 306 -4.63 -4.82 12.63
C ASP A 306 -3.55 -5.19 13.64
N GLU A 307 -3.70 -6.29 14.38
CA GLU A 307 -2.77 -6.65 15.45
C GLU A 307 -1.96 -7.91 15.13
N GLU A 308 -2.61 -9.02 14.80
CA GLU A 308 -1.99 -10.34 14.66
C GLU A 308 -1.33 -10.53 13.29
N MET A 309 -1.99 -10.06 12.21
CA MET A 309 -1.49 -10.14 10.84
C MET A 309 -0.51 -9.01 10.51
N THR A 310 0.43 -9.31 9.62
CA THR A 310 1.32 -8.32 9.01
C THR A 310 1.25 -8.37 7.50
N PHE A 311 1.29 -7.21 6.85
CA PHE A 311 1.54 -7.05 5.44
C PHE A 311 2.91 -6.42 5.26
N ARG A 312 3.82 -7.09 4.55
CA ARG A 312 5.22 -6.67 4.45
C ARG A 312 5.73 -6.87 3.02
N PRO A 313 6.42 -5.88 2.44
CA PRO A 313 7.12 -6.09 1.16
C PRO A 313 8.10 -7.26 1.16
N ALA A 314 8.61 -7.64 2.34
CA ALA A 314 9.49 -8.81 2.52
C ALA A 314 8.76 -10.16 2.40
N HIS A 315 7.43 -10.20 2.55
CA HIS A 315 6.64 -11.41 2.32
C HIS A 315 6.43 -11.59 0.81
N SER A 316 7.48 -11.97 0.11
CA SER A 316 7.53 -11.96 -1.34
C SER A 316 8.31 -13.14 -1.91
N LEU A 317 7.88 -13.60 -3.07
CA LEU A 317 8.72 -14.43 -3.94
C LEU A 317 10.00 -13.68 -4.30
N LEU A 318 11.11 -14.40 -4.46
CA LEU A 318 12.35 -13.84 -5.02
C LEU A 318 12.12 -13.26 -6.43
N ALA A 319 11.20 -13.84 -7.19
CA ALA A 319 10.77 -13.35 -8.49
C ALA A 319 10.00 -12.01 -8.44
N HIS A 320 9.51 -11.60 -7.27
CA HIS A 320 8.80 -10.34 -7.04
C HIS A 320 9.48 -9.45 -5.98
N ARG A 321 10.80 -9.65 -5.77
CA ARG A 321 11.53 -8.86 -4.77
C ARG A 321 11.37 -7.36 -5.00
N PRO A 322 11.13 -6.59 -3.95
CA PRO A 322 11.11 -5.13 -4.02
C PRO A 322 12.46 -4.56 -4.46
N LEU A 323 12.44 -3.49 -5.26
CA LEU A 323 13.64 -2.87 -5.85
C LEU A 323 13.73 -1.38 -5.52
N GLY A 324 14.96 -0.88 -5.48
CA GLY A 324 15.28 0.52 -5.26
C GLY A 324 15.36 0.92 -3.78
N SER A 325 15.94 2.10 -3.54
CA SER A 325 16.30 2.63 -2.21
C SER A 325 15.14 2.61 -1.21
N VAL A 326 13.97 3.14 -1.60
CA VAL A 326 12.77 3.17 -0.74
C VAL A 326 12.33 1.75 -0.36
N MET A 327 12.35 0.81 -1.32
CA MET A 327 11.88 -0.55 -1.06
C MET A 327 12.87 -1.33 -0.20
N ARG A 328 14.20 -1.17 -0.38
CA ARG A 328 15.21 -1.77 0.51
C ARG A 328 15.03 -1.29 1.95
N ALA A 329 14.72 -0.01 2.16
CA ALA A 329 14.38 0.50 3.48
C ALA A 329 13.09 -0.16 4.03
N ARG A 330 12.03 -0.26 3.22
CA ARG A 330 10.73 -0.86 3.62
C ARG A 330 10.87 -2.32 4.08
N LEU A 331 11.80 -3.11 3.51
CA LEU A 331 12.04 -4.48 3.94
C LEU A 331 12.37 -4.57 5.44
N GLN A 332 13.21 -3.65 5.94
CA GLN A 332 13.68 -3.63 7.33
C GLN A 332 12.72 -2.85 8.25
N VAL A 333 12.26 -1.68 7.82
CA VAL A 333 11.36 -0.79 8.58
C VAL A 333 10.07 -1.51 8.95
N TYR A 334 9.42 -2.19 7.99
CA TYR A 334 8.17 -2.92 8.26
C TYR A 334 8.35 -4.03 9.30
N ARG A 335 9.49 -4.75 9.28
CA ARG A 335 9.82 -5.76 10.28
C ARG A 335 9.96 -5.14 11.67
N ALA A 336 10.75 -4.09 11.79
CA ALA A 336 11.01 -3.44 13.07
C ALA A 336 9.73 -2.87 13.70
N LEU A 337 8.90 -2.17 12.92
CA LEU A 337 7.67 -1.55 13.41
C LEU A 337 6.56 -2.58 13.71
N ALA A 338 6.50 -3.69 12.97
CA ALA A 338 5.59 -4.78 13.31
C ALA A 338 5.98 -5.45 14.63
N ALA A 339 7.28 -5.70 14.83
CA ALA A 339 7.80 -6.26 16.08
C ALA A 339 7.54 -5.33 17.28
N PHE A 340 7.76 -4.02 17.12
CA PHE A 340 7.43 -3.02 18.14
C PHE A 340 5.95 -3.10 18.53
N ARG A 341 5.03 -2.97 17.55
CA ARG A 341 3.58 -3.00 17.82
C ARG A 341 3.14 -4.27 18.55
N GLN A 342 3.61 -5.43 18.07
CA GLN A 342 3.25 -6.72 18.65
C GLN A 342 3.80 -6.89 20.07
N HIS A 343 5.00 -6.39 20.33
CA HIS A 343 5.60 -6.38 21.66
C HIS A 343 4.82 -5.53 22.65
N GLU A 344 4.54 -4.27 22.29
CA GLU A 344 3.81 -3.33 23.16
C GLU A 344 2.40 -3.82 23.48
N ASN A 345 1.70 -4.40 22.50
CA ASN A 345 0.35 -4.91 22.70
C ASN A 345 0.31 -6.34 23.31
N GLY A 346 1.45 -6.98 23.52
CA GLY A 346 1.50 -8.37 24.02
C GLY A 346 0.85 -9.38 23.06
N VAL A 347 0.87 -9.12 21.76
CA VAL A 347 0.22 -9.93 20.73
C VAL A 347 1.19 -10.92 20.11
N THR A 348 0.79 -12.19 20.05
CA THR A 348 1.51 -13.20 19.26
C THR A 348 1.14 -13.05 17.78
N PRO A 349 2.13 -12.91 16.87
CA PRO A 349 1.85 -12.86 15.44
C PRO A 349 1.11 -14.11 14.95
N ALA A 350 0.10 -13.94 14.10
CA ALA A 350 -0.53 -15.05 13.39
C ALA A 350 0.48 -15.69 12.43
N ARG A 351 0.36 -16.99 12.18
CA ARG A 351 1.22 -17.70 11.24
C ARG A 351 1.00 -17.21 9.80
N GLN A 352 -0.23 -16.83 9.46
CA GLN A 352 -0.63 -16.27 8.17
C GLN A 352 -0.35 -17.22 6.98
N ALA A 353 -0.42 -18.51 7.22
CA ALA A 353 -0.11 -19.53 6.21
C ALA A 353 -1.34 -19.96 5.40
N ASP A 354 -2.55 -19.76 5.94
CA ASP A 354 -3.79 -20.22 5.34
C ASP A 354 -4.87 -19.14 5.49
N ILE A 355 -5.71 -18.98 4.45
CA ILE A 355 -6.82 -18.01 4.46
C ILE A 355 -7.87 -18.34 5.54
N THR A 356 -7.99 -19.59 5.96
CA THR A 356 -8.91 -20.01 7.02
C THR A 356 -8.55 -19.48 8.42
N GLU A 357 -7.34 -18.92 8.59
CA GLU A 357 -6.96 -18.18 9.79
C GLU A 357 -7.70 -16.84 9.91
N VAL A 358 -8.22 -16.30 8.80
CA VAL A 358 -8.94 -15.01 8.78
C VAL A 358 -10.35 -15.21 9.34
N PRO A 359 -10.75 -14.47 10.39
CA PRO A 359 -12.09 -14.55 10.94
C PRO A 359 -13.19 -14.23 9.92
N ALA A 360 -14.32 -14.90 10.08
CA ALA A 360 -15.50 -14.71 9.25
C ALA A 360 -16.12 -13.30 9.39
#